data_080306544853913f2505c69194004eb4
#
_entry.id   080306544853913f2505c69194004eb4
#
_cell.length_a   1.000
_cell.length_b   1.000
_cell.length_c   1.000
_cell.angle_alpha   90.00
_cell.angle_beta   90.00
_cell.angle_gamma   90.00
#
_symmetry.space_group_name_H-M   'P 1'
#
loop_
_entity.id
_entity.type
_entity.pdbx_description
1 polymer ?
#
loop_
_entity_poly.entity_id
_entity_poly.type
_entity_poly.pdbx_seq_one_letter_code
_entity_poly.pdbx_strand_id
1 'polypeptide(L)'
;MSCAVAPGSPVFSPSRLGLLTPLDQLHHHHHGASFLPSSPLRPFAPLRARIVHHDPSPCAAQPPPAAKPADPSSVAAAPAKAPVKRRRPAPLLVPAAVTVAPAVLEAAAASGLDEVAEQGDGFAAFCRRGKGRKRVEMEDRHVAAVALGGDRAQALFAVFDGHGGKRAAEFAADNMPRIVAEELERSTRGGGGAGRAAVEGAVRRAYLRTDEEFSSSSNSKNREQAGGGACCVTALLRDGGRQLVVSGAGDCRAVLSRAGRAEALTDDHRASRQDERDRIEALKGGLVLNCRGTWRVQGSLAVTRGIGDAHLKPWVVAEPDTTTVDVGADCELLILASDGLWDKVGNQEAVDAASSFTSDLPAACRRLVDMAVSRGSSDDISVLVVQLQRRPL
;
A
#
# COMPACT_ATOMS: atom_id res chain seq x y z
N MET A 1 -15.23 -26.73 68.40
CA MET A 1 -15.72 -25.60 69.18
C MET A 1 -15.87 -24.47 68.22
N SER A 2 -17.02 -24.28 67.83
CA SER A 2 -18.01 -23.20 68.08
C SER A 2 -17.85 -22.14 67.01
N CYS A 3 -18.79 -22.13 66.08
CA CYS A 3 -19.99 -21.30 65.97
C CYS A 3 -19.65 -19.83 65.76
N ALA A 4 -20.20 -19.03 64.95
CA ALA A 4 -21.40 -18.96 64.12
C ALA A 4 -21.40 -17.59 63.43
N VAL A 5 -22.07 -17.48 62.39
CA VAL A 5 -23.26 -16.75 61.91
C VAL A 5 -23.01 -15.48 61.12
N ALA A 6 -23.53 -15.53 59.85
CA ALA A 6 -23.98 -14.39 59.06
C ALA A 6 -25.27 -13.79 59.67
N PRO A 7 -25.78 -12.63 59.28
CA PRO A 7 -26.44 -12.27 58.04
C PRO A 7 -26.27 -10.78 57.65
N GLY A 8 -26.73 -10.22 56.62
CA GLY A 8 -27.89 -10.20 55.82
C GLY A 8 -27.87 -9.05 54.80
N SER A 9 -28.42 -9.26 53.66
CA SER A 9 -28.80 -8.23 52.66
C SER A 9 -30.01 -7.41 53.12
N PRO A 10 -30.29 -6.28 52.53
CA PRO A 10 -31.64 -6.10 52.01
C PRO A 10 -31.72 -5.66 50.52
N VAL A 11 -32.61 -6.31 49.86
CA VAL A 11 -33.33 -5.99 48.64
C VAL A 11 -34.23 -4.78 48.87
N PHE A 12 -34.29 -3.85 47.94
CA PHE A 12 -35.52 -3.07 47.67
C PHE A 12 -35.67 -2.74 46.17
N SER A 13 -36.83 -3.10 45.67
CA SER A 13 -37.36 -2.85 44.33
C SER A 13 -38.54 -1.85 44.39
N PRO A 14 -39.30 -1.54 43.35
CA PRO A 14 -39.39 -0.22 42.73
C PRO A 14 -40.78 0.45 42.95
N SER A 15 -40.96 1.72 42.62
CA SER A 15 -42.29 2.33 42.41
C SER A 15 -42.21 3.59 41.57
N ARG A 16 -42.79 3.52 40.43
CA ARG A 16 -44.05 4.11 39.87
C ARG A 16 -43.99 5.58 39.45
N LEU A 17 -44.18 5.75 38.16
CA LEU A 17 -45.20 6.53 37.41
C LEU A 17 -45.55 7.95 37.90
N GLY A 18 -45.48 8.89 36.98
CA GLY A 18 -46.17 10.18 36.99
C GLY A 18 -46.15 10.82 35.62
N LEU A 19 -47.20 10.57 34.82
CA LEU A 19 -47.59 11.40 33.67
C LEU A 19 -48.06 12.78 34.18
N LEU A 20 -47.85 13.83 33.37
CA LEU A 20 -48.87 14.86 33.04
C LEU A 20 -48.28 15.92 32.10
N THR A 21 -48.91 16.09 30.97
CA THR A 21 -49.02 17.25 30.08
C THR A 21 -50.21 18.12 30.54
N PRO A 22 -50.63 19.25 29.88
CA PRO A 22 -50.00 20.26 29.01
C PRO A 22 -50.47 21.71 29.36
N LEU A 23 -50.29 22.69 28.42
CA LEU A 23 -50.95 24.01 28.27
C LEU A 23 -50.31 25.15 29.11
N ASP A 24 -50.12 26.39 28.68
CA ASP A 24 -50.78 27.33 27.77
C ASP A 24 -49.87 28.54 27.46
N GLN A 25 -49.89 29.00 26.24
CA GLN A 25 -50.23 30.32 25.69
C GLN A 25 -49.70 31.62 26.38
N LEU A 26 -49.08 32.52 25.64
CA LEU A 26 -49.67 33.77 25.10
C LEU A 26 -48.61 34.84 24.72
N HIS A 27 -48.78 35.34 23.51
CA HIS A 27 -48.78 36.75 23.02
C HIS A 27 -47.49 37.48 22.60
N HIS A 28 -47.49 37.75 21.32
CA HIS A 28 -47.40 38.99 20.55
C HIS A 28 -46.11 39.85 20.54
N HIS A 29 -45.51 40.03 19.36
CA HIS A 29 -45.70 41.25 18.56
C HIS A 29 -45.11 41.13 17.14
N HIS A 30 -45.89 41.73 16.24
CA HIS A 30 -45.70 41.95 14.82
C HIS A 30 -44.42 42.71 14.42
N HIS A 31 -43.81 42.38 13.28
CA HIS A 31 -43.62 43.30 12.16
C HIS A 31 -43.34 42.54 10.88
N GLY A 32 -44.06 42.89 9.87
CA GLY A 32 -44.25 42.40 8.58
C GLY A 32 -43.23 42.93 7.56
N ALA A 33 -43.07 42.18 6.50
CA ALA A 33 -42.77 42.67 5.16
C ALA A 33 -43.02 41.56 4.11
N SER A 34 -44.06 41.82 3.33
CA SER A 34 -44.18 41.70 1.87
C SER A 34 -43.89 40.38 1.17
N PHE A 35 -44.95 39.76 0.75
CA PHE A 35 -45.05 38.76 -0.30
C PHE A 35 -44.79 39.37 -1.68
N LEU A 36 -44.06 38.66 -2.57
CA LEU A 36 -44.23 38.68 -4.00
C LEU A 36 -44.26 37.25 -4.55
N PRO A 37 -45.03 36.98 -5.61
CA PRO A 37 -45.49 35.63 -5.94
C PRO A 37 -44.53 34.88 -6.87
N SER A 38 -44.42 33.59 -6.66
CA SER A 38 -43.73 32.61 -7.50
C SER A 38 -44.50 32.34 -8.80
N SER A 39 -43.84 32.52 -9.94
CA SER A 39 -44.31 32.07 -11.25
C SER A 39 -44.01 30.61 -11.51
N PRO A 40 -44.84 29.87 -12.24
CA PRO A 40 -44.66 28.42 -12.45
C PRO A 40 -43.64 28.09 -13.54
N LEU A 41 -42.77 27.13 -13.25
CA LEU A 41 -41.84 26.53 -14.20
C LEU A 41 -42.60 25.73 -15.27
N ARG A 42 -42.32 26.00 -16.55
CA ARG A 42 -42.77 25.23 -17.71
C ARG A 42 -41.91 23.93 -17.83
N PRO A 43 -42.51 22.81 -18.25
CA PRO A 43 -41.75 21.57 -18.50
C PRO A 43 -40.98 21.66 -19.81
N PHE A 44 -39.71 21.28 -19.77
CA PHE A 44 -38.85 21.09 -20.95
C PHE A 44 -39.27 19.84 -21.71
N ALA A 45 -39.47 19.99 -23.03
CA ALA A 45 -39.72 18.92 -23.97
C ALA A 45 -38.38 18.21 -24.33
N PRO A 46 -38.38 16.89 -24.61
CA PRO A 46 -37.16 16.18 -24.96
C PRO A 46 -36.66 16.49 -26.37
N LEU A 47 -35.41 16.88 -26.49
CA LEU A 47 -34.72 16.99 -27.78
C LEU A 47 -34.50 15.61 -28.36
N ARG A 48 -35.16 15.35 -29.50
CA ARG A 48 -34.89 14.17 -30.36
C ARG A 48 -33.51 14.32 -31.00
N ALA A 49 -32.59 13.43 -30.67
CA ALA A 49 -31.33 13.27 -31.39
C ALA A 49 -31.63 12.71 -32.80
N ARG A 50 -31.22 13.45 -33.84
CA ARG A 50 -31.15 12.96 -35.21
C ARG A 50 -29.93 12.07 -35.33
N ILE A 51 -30.15 10.78 -35.56
CA ILE A 51 -29.14 9.84 -35.98
C ILE A 51 -28.83 10.14 -37.45
N VAL A 52 -27.64 10.59 -37.72
CA VAL A 52 -27.09 10.68 -39.13
C VAL A 52 -26.30 9.39 -39.36
N HIS A 53 -26.84 8.55 -40.19
CA HIS A 53 -26.13 7.39 -40.73
C HIS A 53 -25.10 7.90 -41.77
N HIS A 54 -23.83 7.68 -41.54
CA HIS A 54 -22.78 7.73 -42.53
C HIS A 54 -22.40 6.30 -42.93
N ASP A 55 -22.64 5.96 -44.19
CA ASP A 55 -22.14 4.76 -44.84
C ASP A 55 -20.62 4.85 -45.01
N PRO A 56 -19.87 3.78 -44.79
CA PRO A 56 -18.46 3.73 -45.14
C PRO A 56 -18.27 3.22 -46.57
N SER A 57 -17.78 4.05 -47.47
CA SER A 57 -17.19 3.62 -48.71
C SER A 57 -15.73 3.21 -48.50
N PRO A 58 -15.28 2.14 -49.16
CA PRO A 58 -13.92 1.64 -48.96
C PRO A 58 -12.95 2.32 -49.92
N CYS A 59 -11.91 2.95 -49.42
CA CYS A 59 -10.77 3.39 -50.23
C CYS A 59 -9.59 2.45 -49.97
N ALA A 60 -9.33 1.58 -50.94
CA ALA A 60 -8.17 0.71 -51.01
C ALA A 60 -6.92 1.53 -51.35
N ALA A 61 -5.95 1.57 -50.44
CA ALA A 61 -4.61 2.06 -50.74
C ALA A 61 -3.67 0.88 -50.98
N GLN A 62 -3.08 0.85 -52.20
CA GLN A 62 -2.08 -0.12 -52.61
C GLN A 62 -0.72 0.14 -51.95
N PRO A 63 0.09 -0.90 -51.67
CA PRO A 63 1.44 -0.74 -51.13
C PRO A 63 2.44 -0.34 -52.23
N PRO A 64 3.52 0.40 -51.93
CA PRO A 64 4.56 0.74 -52.89
C PRO A 64 5.45 -0.47 -53.23
N PRO A 65 6.09 -0.47 -54.44
CA PRO A 65 6.82 -1.64 -54.93
C PRO A 65 8.19 -1.82 -54.28
N ALA A 66 8.59 -3.09 -54.16
CA ALA A 66 9.87 -3.53 -53.62
C ALA A 66 11.05 -3.09 -54.50
N ALA A 67 12.10 -2.57 -53.84
CA ALA A 67 13.40 -2.31 -54.49
C ALA A 67 14.21 -3.60 -54.59
N LYS A 68 14.83 -3.81 -55.76
CA LYS A 68 15.70 -4.93 -56.10
C LYS A 68 17.06 -4.82 -55.41
N PRO A 69 17.75 -5.95 -55.14
CA PRO A 69 19.07 -5.96 -54.55
C PRO A 69 20.15 -5.62 -55.58
N ALA A 70 21.15 -4.84 -55.17
CA ALA A 70 22.35 -4.58 -55.95
C ALA A 70 23.48 -5.56 -55.52
N ASP A 71 24.16 -6.09 -56.50
CA ASP A 71 25.28 -7.04 -56.42
C ASP A 71 26.56 -6.41 -55.83
N PRO A 72 27.40 -7.22 -55.18
CA PRO A 72 28.68 -6.75 -54.60
C PRO A 72 29.83 -7.03 -55.57
N SER A 73 30.63 -6.04 -55.88
CA SER A 73 31.99 -6.30 -56.33
C SER A 73 32.94 -5.15 -56.05
N SER A 74 34.05 -5.59 -55.44
CA SER A 74 35.38 -5.02 -55.38
C SER A 74 35.57 -3.63 -54.73
N VAL A 75 36.41 -3.57 -53.70
CA VAL A 75 37.74 -2.98 -53.74
C VAL A 75 38.51 -3.16 -52.42
N ALA A 76 39.69 -3.74 -52.59
CA ALA A 76 40.96 -3.53 -51.89
C ALA A 76 41.08 -3.39 -50.34
N ALA A 77 41.80 -4.33 -49.81
CA ALA A 77 42.38 -4.35 -48.45
C ALA A 77 43.46 -3.27 -48.23
N ALA A 78 43.45 -2.59 -47.10
CA ALA A 78 44.56 -1.87 -46.55
C ALA A 78 44.94 -2.48 -45.18
N PRO A 79 46.24 -2.42 -44.75
CA PRO A 79 46.75 -3.35 -43.72
C PRO A 79 46.41 -2.95 -42.28
N ALA A 80 46.22 -3.96 -41.46
CA ALA A 80 45.96 -3.89 -40.03
C ALA A 80 47.13 -3.26 -39.24
N LYS A 81 46.84 -2.28 -38.42
CA LYS A 81 47.73 -1.78 -37.37
C LYS A 81 47.52 -2.59 -36.10
N ALA A 82 48.64 -3.08 -35.55
CA ALA A 82 48.70 -3.88 -34.33
C ALA A 82 48.11 -3.16 -33.12
N PRO A 83 47.48 -3.90 -32.12
CA PRO A 83 46.91 -3.27 -30.94
C PRO A 83 47.97 -2.86 -29.92
N VAL A 84 47.95 -1.60 -29.57
CA VAL A 84 48.73 -1.03 -28.45
C VAL A 84 48.15 -1.52 -27.13
N LYS A 85 48.90 -2.32 -26.39
CA LYS A 85 48.58 -2.74 -25.02
C LYS A 85 48.57 -1.55 -24.10
N ARG A 86 47.40 -1.04 -23.71
CA ARG A 86 47.24 -0.09 -22.61
C ARG A 86 47.51 -0.82 -21.28
N ARG A 87 48.49 -0.33 -20.53
CA ARG A 87 48.75 -0.74 -19.14
C ARG A 87 47.55 -0.36 -18.27
N ARG A 88 47.04 -1.33 -17.47
CA ARG A 88 46.05 -1.08 -16.41
C ARG A 88 46.68 -0.20 -15.34
N PRO A 89 45.96 0.82 -14.82
CA PRO A 89 46.38 1.52 -13.60
C PRO A 89 46.26 0.58 -12.40
N ALA A 90 47.14 0.79 -11.41
CA ALA A 90 47.13 0.05 -10.16
C ALA A 90 45.83 0.24 -9.37
N PRO A 91 45.37 -0.77 -8.59
CA PRO A 91 44.19 -0.64 -7.76
C PRO A 91 44.43 0.40 -6.66
N LEU A 92 43.47 1.35 -6.55
CA LEU A 92 43.41 2.24 -5.38
C LEU A 92 42.93 1.41 -4.18
N LEU A 93 43.74 1.36 -3.15
CA LEU A 93 43.37 0.83 -1.82
C LEU A 93 42.34 1.78 -1.20
N VAL A 94 41.06 1.34 -1.18
CA VAL A 94 40.01 1.96 -0.40
C VAL A 94 40.05 1.34 1.00
N PRO A 95 40.07 2.12 2.11
CA PRO A 95 40.02 1.55 3.44
C PRO A 95 38.70 0.78 3.63
N ALA A 96 38.81 -0.41 4.24
CA ALA A 96 37.69 -1.30 4.50
C ALA A 96 36.64 -0.58 5.32
N ALA A 97 35.48 -0.29 4.69
CA ALA A 97 34.25 -0.04 5.39
C ALA A 97 33.87 -1.33 6.12
N VAL A 98 33.60 -1.20 7.42
CA VAL A 98 33.09 -2.30 8.24
C VAL A 98 31.73 -2.69 7.67
N THR A 99 31.72 -3.72 6.86
CA THR A 99 30.52 -4.34 6.35
C THR A 99 29.96 -5.20 7.48
N VAL A 100 28.89 -4.74 8.12
CA VAL A 100 27.99 -5.65 8.83
C VAL A 100 27.29 -6.45 7.74
N ALA A 101 27.66 -7.71 7.63
CA ALA A 101 27.15 -8.63 6.61
C ALA A 101 25.64 -8.84 6.79
N PRO A 102 24.83 -8.73 5.75
CA PRO A 102 23.53 -9.37 5.70
C PRO A 102 23.72 -10.84 5.31
N ALA A 103 23.87 -11.69 6.32
CA ALA A 103 24.21 -13.09 6.13
C ALA A 103 23.01 -13.99 5.79
N VAL A 104 21.94 -13.50 5.18
CA VAL A 104 20.77 -14.34 4.81
C VAL A 104 20.25 -14.10 3.38
N LEU A 105 20.73 -13.08 2.65
CA LEU A 105 20.20 -12.80 1.31
C LEU A 105 20.78 -13.64 0.18
N GLU A 106 21.88 -14.38 0.38
CA GLU A 106 22.53 -15.16 -0.70
C GLU A 106 21.96 -16.57 -0.92
N ALA A 107 21.15 -17.10 -0.01
CA ALA A 107 20.59 -18.46 -0.17
C ALA A 107 19.31 -18.52 -1.02
N ALA A 108 18.65 -17.38 -1.28
CA ALA A 108 17.36 -17.32 -2.00
C ALA A 108 17.51 -17.09 -3.52
N ALA A 109 18.69 -16.73 -4.00
CA ALA A 109 18.87 -16.36 -5.41
C ALA A 109 19.08 -17.54 -6.37
N ALA A 110 19.17 -18.79 -5.89
CA ALA A 110 19.55 -19.96 -6.71
C ALA A 110 18.44 -21.00 -6.90
N SER A 111 17.24 -20.83 -6.32
CA SER A 111 16.08 -21.69 -6.57
C SER A 111 14.88 -20.81 -6.85
N GLY A 112 14.14 -21.07 -7.92
CA GLY A 112 12.84 -20.44 -8.18
C GLY A 112 11.86 -20.87 -7.10
N LEU A 113 12.06 -20.37 -5.88
CA LEU A 113 11.24 -20.71 -4.72
C LEU A 113 9.92 -19.97 -4.85
N ASP A 114 8.84 -20.71 -4.90
CA ASP A 114 7.47 -20.20 -4.83
C ASP A 114 7.16 -19.59 -3.43
N GLU A 115 8.09 -19.75 -2.47
CA GLU A 115 7.93 -19.32 -1.07
C GLU A 115 9.21 -18.68 -0.54
N VAL A 116 9.05 -17.57 0.21
CA VAL A 116 10.13 -16.87 0.92
C VAL A 116 9.71 -16.72 2.37
N ALA A 117 10.61 -17.05 3.30
CA ALA A 117 10.39 -16.88 4.73
C ALA A 117 11.52 -16.08 5.37
N GLU A 118 11.18 -15.15 6.24
CA GLU A 118 12.11 -14.40 7.07
C GLU A 118 11.61 -14.41 8.51
N GLN A 119 12.52 -14.41 9.47
CA GLN A 119 12.17 -14.26 10.88
C GLN A 119 13.28 -13.54 11.64
N GLY A 120 12.86 -12.80 12.68
CA GLY A 120 13.76 -12.12 13.60
C GLY A 120 13.15 -12.07 14.99
N ASP A 121 13.79 -11.31 15.90
CA ASP A 121 13.25 -11.11 17.24
C ASP A 121 11.96 -10.28 17.15
N GLY A 122 10.86 -10.89 17.55
CA GLY A 122 9.55 -10.26 17.57
C GLY A 122 8.87 -10.07 16.22
N PHE A 123 9.35 -10.66 15.13
CA PHE A 123 8.66 -10.64 13.84
C PHE A 123 8.90 -11.90 13.00
N ALA A 124 7.98 -12.15 12.06
CA ALA A 124 8.18 -13.10 10.99
C ALA A 124 7.45 -12.64 9.74
N ALA A 125 7.97 -13.03 8.58
CA ALA A 125 7.33 -12.87 7.29
C ALA A 125 7.27 -14.21 6.54
N PHE A 126 6.20 -14.41 5.79
CA PHE A 126 6.06 -15.53 4.88
C PHE A 126 5.35 -15.07 3.62
N CYS A 127 5.99 -15.28 2.49
CA CYS A 127 5.50 -14.88 1.18
C CYS A 127 5.40 -16.09 0.28
N ARG A 128 4.33 -16.19 -0.50
CA ARG A 128 4.08 -17.29 -1.42
C ARG A 128 3.60 -16.76 -2.75
N ARG A 129 4.25 -17.22 -3.83
CA ARG A 129 3.87 -16.87 -5.19
C ARG A 129 2.51 -17.44 -5.57
N GLY A 130 1.69 -16.61 -6.20
CA GLY A 130 0.40 -16.98 -6.74
C GLY A 130 0.50 -17.97 -7.90
N LYS A 131 -0.51 -18.84 -8.02
CA LYS A 131 -0.60 -19.84 -9.10
C LYS A 131 -1.36 -19.30 -10.33
N GLY A 132 -1.55 -18.00 -10.44
CA GLY A 132 -2.23 -17.38 -11.57
C GLY A 132 -1.50 -17.66 -12.89
N ARG A 133 -2.25 -17.98 -13.95
CA ARG A 133 -1.73 -18.44 -15.26
C ARG A 133 -0.75 -17.47 -15.95
N LYS A 134 -0.65 -16.21 -15.51
CA LYS A 134 0.17 -15.16 -16.15
C LYS A 134 1.38 -14.74 -15.32
N ARG A 135 1.51 -15.20 -14.08
CA ARG A 135 2.61 -14.77 -13.19
C ARG A 135 3.78 -15.74 -13.33
N VAL A 136 4.87 -15.27 -13.88
CA VAL A 136 6.12 -16.02 -14.03
C VAL A 136 7.00 -15.85 -12.80
N GLU A 137 6.93 -14.68 -12.17
CA GLU A 137 7.72 -14.29 -11.00
C GLU A 137 6.80 -13.75 -9.90
N MET A 138 7.27 -13.78 -8.67
CA MET A 138 6.62 -13.13 -7.54
C MET A 138 6.81 -11.62 -7.63
N GLU A 139 5.71 -10.87 -7.63
CA GLU A 139 5.72 -9.42 -7.72
C GLU A 139 5.70 -8.75 -6.32
N ASP A 140 5.29 -9.47 -5.27
CA ASP A 140 5.31 -8.99 -3.89
C ASP A 140 6.72 -8.91 -3.31
N ARG A 141 6.92 -7.94 -2.40
CA ARG A 141 8.14 -7.78 -1.57
C ARG A 141 7.75 -7.41 -0.14
N HIS A 142 8.66 -7.68 0.79
CA HIS A 142 8.53 -7.23 2.16
C HIS A 142 9.85 -6.69 2.69
N VAL A 143 9.78 -5.94 3.79
CA VAL A 143 10.93 -5.38 4.50
C VAL A 143 10.73 -5.53 6.00
N ALA A 144 11.80 -5.92 6.69
CA ALA A 144 11.94 -5.86 8.13
C ALA A 144 13.26 -5.19 8.50
N ALA A 145 13.26 -3.87 8.53
CA ALA A 145 14.45 -3.06 8.87
C ALA A 145 14.48 -2.77 10.37
N VAL A 146 15.04 -3.68 11.16
CA VAL A 146 15.33 -3.49 12.59
C VAL A 146 16.54 -2.55 12.71
N ALA A 147 16.50 -1.60 13.65
CA ALA A 147 17.50 -0.53 13.78
C ALA A 147 17.55 0.39 12.54
N LEU A 148 16.41 0.98 12.20
CA LEU A 148 16.25 1.87 11.05
C LEU A 148 17.24 3.04 11.08
N GLY A 149 18.03 3.18 10.00
CA GLY A 149 19.09 4.20 9.95
C GLY A 149 20.19 4.03 11.00
N GLY A 150 20.31 2.84 11.61
CA GLY A 150 21.24 2.55 12.70
C GLY A 150 20.69 2.85 14.10
N ASP A 151 19.47 3.40 14.20
CA ASP A 151 18.82 3.67 15.48
C ASP A 151 18.04 2.44 15.95
N ARG A 152 18.50 1.82 17.03
CA ARG A 152 17.85 0.66 17.65
C ARG A 152 16.48 0.97 18.27
N ALA A 153 16.15 2.22 18.51
CA ALA A 153 14.84 2.62 19.00
C ALA A 153 13.78 2.72 17.89
N GLN A 154 14.15 2.41 16.65
CA GLN A 154 13.27 2.49 15.49
C GLN A 154 13.37 1.23 14.62
N ALA A 155 12.21 0.75 14.13
CA ALA A 155 12.15 -0.33 13.14
C ALA A 155 11.08 -0.01 12.09
N LEU A 156 11.32 -0.41 10.84
CA LEU A 156 10.38 -0.28 9.74
C LEU A 156 10.02 -1.67 9.21
N PHE A 157 8.73 -1.97 9.19
CA PHE A 157 8.17 -3.15 8.55
C PHE A 157 7.31 -2.71 7.37
N ALA A 158 7.36 -3.41 6.25
CA ALA A 158 6.59 -3.07 5.08
C ALA A 158 6.22 -4.28 4.23
N VAL A 159 5.10 -4.18 3.52
CA VAL A 159 4.67 -5.09 2.46
C VAL A 159 4.38 -4.26 1.22
N PHE A 160 4.87 -4.73 0.07
CA PHE A 160 4.71 -4.13 -1.25
C PHE A 160 4.11 -5.16 -2.18
N ASP A 161 2.93 -4.88 -2.71
CA ASP A 161 2.23 -5.71 -3.68
C ASP A 161 2.44 -5.12 -5.07
N GLY A 162 3.28 -5.77 -5.87
CA GLY A 162 3.65 -5.32 -7.20
C GLY A 162 2.64 -5.73 -8.27
N HIS A 163 2.40 -4.84 -9.23
CA HIS A 163 1.58 -5.13 -10.40
C HIS A 163 2.21 -4.60 -11.68
N GLY A 164 1.98 -5.34 -12.78
CA GLY A 164 2.63 -5.01 -14.06
C GLY A 164 4.14 -5.23 -14.05
N GLY A 165 4.62 -6.13 -13.19
CA GLY A 165 6.02 -6.49 -12.97
C GLY A 165 6.49 -6.14 -11.56
N LYS A 166 7.52 -6.84 -11.10
CA LYS A 166 8.05 -6.75 -9.72
C LYS A 166 8.87 -5.47 -9.42
N ARG A 167 9.26 -4.70 -10.45
CA ARG A 167 10.26 -3.62 -10.34
C ARG A 167 9.91 -2.52 -9.36
N ALA A 168 8.63 -2.11 -9.30
CA ALA A 168 8.21 -1.06 -8.38
C ALA A 168 8.30 -1.54 -6.92
N ALA A 169 7.85 -2.77 -6.65
CA ALA A 169 7.94 -3.38 -5.33
C ALA A 169 9.40 -3.62 -4.90
N GLU A 170 10.26 -4.11 -5.81
CA GLU A 170 11.71 -4.26 -5.56
C GLU A 170 12.36 -2.91 -5.24
N PHE A 171 12.13 -1.92 -6.08
CA PHE A 171 12.69 -0.59 -5.85
C PHE A 171 12.25 0.01 -4.52
N ALA A 172 10.96 -0.10 -4.20
CA ALA A 172 10.41 0.40 -2.94
C ALA A 172 11.01 -0.35 -1.74
N ALA A 173 11.12 -1.67 -1.79
CA ALA A 173 11.72 -2.49 -0.73
C ALA A 173 13.20 -2.11 -0.49
N ASP A 174 13.97 -1.90 -1.55
CA ASP A 174 15.40 -1.57 -1.47
C ASP A 174 15.66 -0.14 -0.96
N ASN A 175 14.77 0.82 -1.27
CA ASN A 175 15.05 2.24 -1.04
C ASN A 175 14.23 2.89 0.07
N MET A 176 12.99 2.46 0.30
CA MET A 176 12.10 3.13 1.26
C MET A 176 12.66 3.16 2.70
N PRO A 177 13.32 2.13 3.23
CA PRO A 177 13.91 2.21 4.58
C PRO A 177 14.91 3.36 4.71
N ARG A 178 15.81 3.50 3.74
CA ARG A 178 16.78 4.61 3.70
C ARG A 178 16.09 5.95 3.60
N ILE A 179 15.11 6.07 2.70
CA ILE A 179 14.39 7.32 2.46
C ILE A 179 13.60 7.74 3.70
N VAL A 180 12.92 6.79 4.37
CA VAL A 180 12.19 7.05 5.63
C VAL A 180 13.16 7.55 6.70
N ALA A 181 14.31 6.89 6.89
CA ALA A 181 15.32 7.31 7.86
C ALA A 181 15.81 8.74 7.57
N GLU A 182 16.16 9.06 6.33
CA GLU A 182 16.60 10.39 5.91
C GLU A 182 15.54 11.48 6.14
N GLU A 183 14.26 11.19 5.84
CA GLU A 183 13.15 12.14 6.04
C GLU A 183 12.86 12.37 7.54
N LEU A 184 12.99 11.33 8.37
CA LEU A 184 12.87 11.45 9.82
C LEU A 184 14.00 12.31 10.39
N GLU A 185 15.27 12.08 10.02
CA GLU A 185 16.40 12.91 10.41
C GLU A 185 16.22 14.36 9.97
N ARG A 186 15.75 14.59 8.76
CA ARG A 186 15.48 15.95 8.25
C ARG A 186 14.44 16.67 9.09
N SER A 187 13.43 15.94 9.58
CA SER A 187 12.36 16.49 10.44
C SER A 187 12.85 16.84 11.84
N THR A 188 13.90 16.18 12.35
CA THR A 188 14.44 16.42 13.69
C THR A 188 15.48 17.54 13.72
N ARG A 189 16.19 17.80 12.62
CA ARG A 189 17.24 18.85 12.53
C ARG A 189 16.72 20.28 12.75
N GLY A 190 15.40 20.49 12.71
CA GLY A 190 14.73 21.79 12.95
C GLY A 190 14.56 22.19 14.42
N GLY A 191 15.12 21.45 15.39
CA GLY A 191 15.22 21.86 16.81
C GLY A 191 13.99 21.62 17.69
N GLY A 192 12.91 21.06 17.15
CA GLY A 192 11.76 20.55 17.92
C GLY A 192 11.77 19.03 17.86
N GLY A 193 11.70 18.35 19.00
CA GLY A 193 11.49 16.90 19.00
C GLY A 193 10.40 16.55 17.98
N ALA A 194 10.58 15.49 17.18
CA ALA A 194 9.65 15.15 16.10
C ALA A 194 8.28 14.76 16.67
N GLY A 195 7.41 15.74 16.87
CA GLY A 195 6.01 15.52 17.25
C GLY A 195 5.30 14.66 16.18
N ARG A 196 4.16 14.08 16.54
CA ARG A 196 3.38 13.18 15.68
C ARG A 196 3.24 13.70 14.24
N ALA A 197 2.77 14.94 14.05
CA ALA A 197 2.59 15.55 12.74
C ALA A 197 3.89 15.68 11.91
N ALA A 198 5.03 15.90 12.57
CA ALA A 198 6.32 15.96 11.88
C ALA A 198 6.78 14.59 11.36
N VAL A 199 6.48 13.54 12.11
CA VAL A 199 6.76 12.15 11.73
C VAL A 199 5.84 11.71 10.58
N GLU A 200 4.54 11.96 10.70
CA GLU A 200 3.56 11.68 9.64
C GLU A 200 3.95 12.40 8.34
N GLY A 201 4.36 13.68 8.46
CA GLY A 201 4.88 14.46 7.34
C GLY A 201 6.19 13.89 6.75
N ALA A 202 7.07 13.33 7.57
CA ALA A 202 8.30 12.67 7.10
C ALA A 202 7.97 11.39 6.32
N VAL A 203 7.09 10.54 6.85
CA VAL A 203 6.66 9.32 6.16
C VAL A 203 5.94 9.65 4.85
N ARG A 204 5.04 10.65 4.86
CA ARG A 204 4.40 11.13 3.63
C ARG A 204 5.42 11.55 2.58
N ARG A 205 6.43 12.35 2.95
CA ARG A 205 7.50 12.74 2.00
C ARG A 205 8.31 11.54 1.53
N ALA A 206 8.53 10.55 2.38
CA ALA A 206 9.24 9.33 1.99
C ALA A 206 8.50 8.55 0.91
N TYR A 207 7.18 8.41 0.99
CA TYR A 207 6.38 7.78 -0.06
C TYR A 207 6.47 8.53 -1.38
N LEU A 208 6.24 9.85 -1.36
CA LEU A 208 6.30 10.70 -2.55
C LEU A 208 7.70 10.69 -3.20
N ARG A 209 8.75 10.71 -2.38
CA ARG A 209 10.13 10.66 -2.85
C ARG A 209 10.48 9.28 -3.43
N THR A 210 10.00 8.20 -2.84
CA THR A 210 10.18 6.86 -3.39
C THR A 210 9.54 6.75 -4.78
N ASP A 211 8.35 7.30 -4.98
CA ASP A 211 7.66 7.35 -6.27
C ASP A 211 8.45 8.18 -7.30
N GLU A 212 8.95 9.35 -6.89
CA GLU A 212 9.76 10.23 -7.73
C GLU A 212 11.08 9.59 -8.14
N GLU A 213 11.83 9.00 -7.19
CA GLU A 213 13.09 8.31 -7.46
C GLU A 213 12.88 7.09 -8.37
N PHE A 214 11.80 6.30 -8.16
CA PHE A 214 11.43 5.19 -9.05
C PHE A 214 11.15 5.68 -10.46
N SER A 215 10.31 6.70 -10.61
CA SER A 215 9.95 7.28 -11.91
C SER A 215 11.17 7.84 -12.65
N SER A 216 12.09 8.46 -11.93
CA SER A 216 13.34 9.02 -12.49
C SER A 216 14.32 7.94 -12.92
N SER A 217 14.41 6.82 -12.17
CA SER A 217 15.27 5.68 -12.51
C SER A 217 14.83 4.96 -13.80
N SER A 218 13.55 5.07 -14.14
CA SER A 218 12.94 4.45 -15.32
C SER A 218 13.18 5.22 -16.63
N ASN A 219 13.89 6.35 -16.60
CA ASN A 219 14.10 7.25 -17.75
C ASN A 219 15.16 6.77 -18.76
N SER A 220 15.72 5.56 -18.60
CA SER A 220 16.59 4.94 -19.60
C SER A 220 15.74 4.27 -20.67
N LYS A 221 16.01 4.62 -21.91
CA LYS A 221 15.63 4.18 -23.28
C LYS A 221 14.56 3.06 -23.51
N ASN A 222 14.03 2.41 -22.50
CA ASN A 222 13.01 1.37 -22.58
C ASN A 222 11.75 1.79 -21.82
N ARG A 223 10.99 2.70 -22.41
CA ARG A 223 9.68 3.15 -21.88
C ARG A 223 8.66 2.01 -21.70
N GLU A 224 8.83 0.93 -22.44
CA GLU A 224 7.98 -0.28 -22.34
C GLU A 224 8.24 -1.11 -21.06
N GLN A 225 9.43 -0.96 -20.43
CA GLN A 225 9.77 -1.61 -19.16
C GLN A 225 9.50 -0.72 -17.93
N ALA A 226 9.05 0.50 -18.13
CA ALA A 226 8.73 1.45 -17.05
C ALA A 226 7.27 1.34 -16.57
N GLY A 227 6.52 0.37 -17.08
CA GLY A 227 5.15 0.10 -16.67
C GLY A 227 5.10 -0.66 -15.34
N GLY A 228 3.99 -0.50 -14.61
CA GLY A 228 3.73 -1.15 -13.35
C GLY A 228 3.88 -0.23 -12.15
N GLY A 229 3.36 -0.71 -11.04
CA GLY A 229 3.37 -0.03 -9.76
C GLY A 229 3.42 -1.02 -8.60
N ALA A 230 3.29 -0.50 -7.39
CA ALA A 230 3.15 -1.31 -6.19
C ALA A 230 2.23 -0.63 -5.18
N CYS A 231 1.25 -1.37 -4.66
CA CYS A 231 0.60 -1.03 -3.41
C CYS A 231 1.58 -1.18 -2.26
N CYS A 232 1.42 -0.38 -1.22
CA CYS A 232 2.42 -0.32 -0.16
C CYS A 232 1.74 -0.08 1.18
N VAL A 233 2.11 -0.87 2.19
CA VAL A 233 1.81 -0.60 3.60
C VAL A 233 3.09 -0.65 4.41
N THR A 234 3.30 0.37 5.25
CA THR A 234 4.46 0.47 6.14
C THR A 234 4.02 0.63 7.59
N ALA A 235 4.80 0.07 8.50
CA ALA A 235 4.65 0.22 9.94
C ALA A 235 5.99 0.64 10.54
N LEU A 236 6.08 1.87 11.00
CA LEU A 236 7.24 2.43 11.68
C LEU A 236 7.02 2.36 13.19
N LEU A 237 7.79 1.52 13.87
CA LEU A 237 7.90 1.50 15.33
C LEU A 237 8.95 2.49 15.77
N ARG A 238 8.63 3.31 16.77
CA ARG A 238 9.50 4.37 17.34
C ARG A 238 9.48 4.37 18.86
N ASP A 239 10.40 5.17 19.41
CA ASP A 239 10.51 5.41 20.85
C ASP A 239 10.62 4.10 21.65
N GLY A 240 11.46 3.17 21.14
CA GLY A 240 11.60 1.85 21.75
C GLY A 240 10.29 1.03 21.67
N GLY A 241 9.56 1.14 20.57
CA GLY A 241 8.32 0.39 20.32
C GLY A 241 7.08 0.96 21.04
N ARG A 242 7.12 2.19 21.57
CA ARG A 242 5.98 2.83 22.23
C ARG A 242 5.05 3.57 21.27
N GLN A 243 5.54 3.94 20.11
CA GLN A 243 4.75 4.60 19.07
C GLN A 243 4.80 3.78 17.79
N LEU A 244 3.64 3.56 17.20
CA LEU A 244 3.44 2.89 15.90
C LEU A 244 2.83 3.86 14.93
N VAL A 245 3.51 4.11 13.80
CA VAL A 245 3.02 4.92 12.69
C VAL A 245 2.81 4.01 11.49
N VAL A 246 1.56 3.81 11.10
CA VAL A 246 1.17 2.97 9.97
C VAL A 246 0.73 3.86 8.81
N SER A 247 1.27 3.59 7.63
CA SER A 247 0.94 4.34 6.42
C SER A 247 0.67 3.37 5.27
N GLY A 248 -0.32 3.70 4.44
CA GLY A 248 -0.71 2.86 3.30
C GLY A 248 -1.02 3.67 2.05
N ALA A 249 -0.64 3.15 0.88
CA ALA A 249 -1.02 3.64 -0.44
C ALA A 249 -1.32 2.43 -1.34
N GLY A 250 -2.60 2.19 -1.61
CA GLY A 250 -3.10 1.00 -2.30
C GLY A 250 -3.96 0.14 -1.38
N ASP A 251 -3.99 -1.15 -1.61
CA ASP A 251 -4.86 -2.11 -0.92
C ASP A 251 -4.11 -3.23 -0.15
N CYS A 252 -2.79 -3.06 0.05
CA CYS A 252 -2.11 -3.69 1.18
C CYS A 252 -2.69 -3.12 2.49
N ARG A 253 -2.88 -3.96 3.50
CA ARG A 253 -3.53 -3.56 4.74
C ARG A 253 -2.72 -3.94 5.97
N ALA A 254 -2.83 -3.09 7.00
CA ALA A 254 -2.32 -3.34 8.34
C ALA A 254 -3.47 -3.49 9.34
N VAL A 255 -3.44 -4.56 10.13
CA VAL A 255 -4.43 -4.86 11.17
C VAL A 255 -3.72 -5.09 12.49
N LEU A 256 -4.13 -4.33 13.51
CA LEU A 256 -3.67 -4.45 14.89
C LEU A 256 -4.57 -5.41 15.65
N SER A 257 -3.98 -6.34 16.40
CA SER A 257 -4.66 -7.06 17.48
C SER A 257 -4.58 -6.22 18.75
N ARG A 258 -5.73 -5.70 19.20
CA ARG A 258 -5.85 -4.97 20.46
C ARG A 258 -6.78 -5.73 21.40
N ALA A 259 -6.24 -6.30 22.46
CA ALA A 259 -6.98 -7.15 23.42
C ALA A 259 -7.82 -8.22 22.68
N GLY A 260 -7.22 -8.91 21.71
CA GLY A 260 -7.87 -9.94 20.88
C GLY A 260 -8.84 -9.41 19.84
N ARG A 261 -9.01 -8.10 19.69
CA ARG A 261 -9.88 -7.49 18.66
C ARG A 261 -9.07 -6.95 17.50
N ALA A 262 -9.56 -7.18 16.30
CA ALA A 262 -8.96 -6.63 15.10
C ALA A 262 -9.33 -5.16 14.92
N GLU A 263 -8.32 -4.31 14.78
CA GLU A 263 -8.42 -2.89 14.46
C GLU A 263 -7.68 -2.65 13.15
N ALA A 264 -8.40 -2.30 12.07
CA ALA A 264 -7.75 -1.94 10.81
C ALA A 264 -7.10 -0.56 10.97
N LEU A 265 -5.80 -0.47 10.71
CA LEU A 265 -5.04 0.78 10.79
C LEU A 265 -4.90 1.48 9.43
N THR A 266 -5.28 0.81 8.35
CA THR A 266 -5.38 1.34 6.98
C THR A 266 -6.74 1.02 6.39
N ASP A 267 -7.17 1.81 5.42
CA ASP A 267 -8.37 1.59 4.62
C ASP A 267 -7.97 1.52 3.14
N ASP A 268 -8.32 0.42 2.48
CA ASP A 268 -7.86 0.10 1.13
C ASP A 268 -8.22 1.21 0.13
N HIS A 269 -7.25 1.67 -0.65
CA HIS A 269 -7.44 2.67 -1.69
C HIS A 269 -7.88 2.03 -3.01
N ARG A 270 -9.13 1.59 -3.03
CA ARG A 270 -9.72 0.95 -4.22
C ARG A 270 -10.62 1.91 -4.98
N ALA A 271 -10.69 1.75 -6.29
CA ALA A 271 -11.59 2.52 -7.14
C ALA A 271 -13.08 2.30 -6.83
N SER A 272 -13.43 1.35 -5.97
CA SER A 272 -14.77 1.17 -5.41
C SER A 272 -15.11 2.15 -4.29
N ARG A 273 -14.12 2.79 -3.63
CA ARG A 273 -14.35 3.83 -2.61
C ARG A 273 -14.88 5.11 -3.25
N GLN A 274 -15.93 5.69 -2.68
CA GLN A 274 -16.58 6.86 -3.25
C GLN A 274 -15.68 8.10 -3.21
N ASP A 275 -15.01 8.34 -2.09
CA ASP A 275 -14.09 9.47 -1.91
C ASP A 275 -12.92 9.44 -2.91
N GLU A 276 -12.35 8.27 -3.17
CA GLU A 276 -11.30 8.10 -4.17
C GLU A 276 -11.83 8.33 -5.60
N ARG A 277 -13.06 7.88 -5.92
CA ARG A 277 -13.68 8.20 -7.21
C ARG A 277 -13.89 9.70 -7.37
N ASP A 278 -14.47 10.34 -6.35
CA ASP A 278 -14.73 11.79 -6.36
C ASP A 278 -13.42 12.57 -6.55
N ARG A 279 -12.35 12.17 -5.86
CA ARG A 279 -11.01 12.74 -6.03
C ARG A 279 -10.49 12.62 -7.46
N ILE A 280 -10.62 11.43 -8.06
CA ILE A 280 -10.12 11.15 -9.42
C ILE A 280 -10.95 11.91 -10.46
N GLU A 281 -12.28 11.87 -10.36
CA GLU A 281 -13.19 12.47 -11.33
C GLU A 281 -13.19 14.01 -11.26
N ALA A 282 -12.78 14.59 -10.12
CA ALA A 282 -12.52 16.02 -9.99
C ALA A 282 -11.28 16.48 -10.80
N LEU A 283 -10.38 15.59 -11.15
CA LEU A 283 -9.19 15.89 -11.94
C LEU A 283 -9.51 15.85 -13.43
N LYS A 284 -8.87 16.76 -14.20
CA LYS A 284 -9.04 16.82 -15.66
C LYS A 284 -8.73 15.45 -16.30
N GLY A 285 -9.71 14.90 -17.00
CA GLY A 285 -9.60 13.60 -17.68
C GLY A 285 -9.67 12.40 -16.74
N GLY A 286 -9.97 12.60 -15.46
CA GLY A 286 -10.18 11.52 -14.51
C GLY A 286 -11.46 10.74 -14.85
N LEU A 287 -11.34 9.42 -14.90
CA LEU A 287 -12.44 8.53 -15.25
C LEU A 287 -12.33 7.25 -14.42
N VAL A 288 -13.45 6.87 -13.78
CA VAL A 288 -13.54 5.60 -13.06
C VAL A 288 -14.69 4.78 -13.64
N LEU A 289 -14.38 3.60 -14.16
CA LEU A 289 -15.32 2.74 -14.87
C LEU A 289 -15.56 1.44 -14.12
N ASN A 290 -16.80 0.99 -14.08
CA ASN A 290 -17.13 -0.37 -13.63
C ASN A 290 -16.95 -1.35 -14.79
N CYS A 291 -15.87 -2.13 -14.73
CA CYS A 291 -15.53 -3.13 -15.72
C CYS A 291 -15.92 -4.52 -15.21
N ARG A 292 -17.09 -5.04 -15.59
CA ARG A 292 -17.57 -6.37 -15.19
C ARG A 292 -17.65 -6.58 -13.67
N GLY A 293 -18.11 -5.56 -12.94
CA GLY A 293 -18.26 -5.60 -11.48
C GLY A 293 -17.04 -5.06 -10.71
N THR A 294 -15.92 -4.82 -11.36
CA THR A 294 -14.74 -4.21 -10.74
C THR A 294 -14.59 -2.76 -11.20
N TRP A 295 -14.51 -1.82 -10.27
CA TRP A 295 -14.22 -0.42 -10.56
C TRP A 295 -12.74 -0.25 -10.90
N ARG A 296 -12.45 0.57 -11.93
CA ARG A 296 -11.07 0.77 -12.43
C ARG A 296 -10.82 2.22 -12.84
N VAL A 297 -9.68 2.75 -12.41
CA VAL A 297 -9.14 4.03 -12.89
C VAL A 297 -8.76 3.89 -14.35
N GLN A 298 -9.27 4.79 -15.18
CA GLN A 298 -9.09 4.77 -16.65
C GLN A 298 -9.43 3.41 -17.30
N GLY A 299 -10.33 2.64 -16.67
CA GLY A 299 -10.69 1.29 -17.11
C GLY A 299 -9.59 0.22 -16.95
N SER A 300 -8.45 0.57 -16.35
CA SER A 300 -7.25 -0.27 -16.21
C SER A 300 -7.02 -0.77 -14.78
N LEU A 301 -6.70 0.09 -13.84
CA LEU A 301 -6.23 -0.26 -12.50
C LEU A 301 -7.35 -0.21 -11.45
N ALA A 302 -7.44 -1.22 -10.58
CA ALA A 302 -8.48 -1.29 -9.54
C ALA A 302 -8.14 -0.47 -8.29
N VAL A 303 -6.85 -0.22 -8.04
CA VAL A 303 -6.36 0.62 -6.94
C VAL A 303 -6.20 2.07 -7.39
N THR A 304 -6.26 3.00 -6.45
CA THR A 304 -6.25 4.45 -6.72
C THR A 304 -5.01 5.14 -6.19
N ARG A 305 -4.20 4.42 -5.39
CA ARG A 305 -2.92 4.89 -4.87
C ARG A 305 -1.86 3.79 -4.91
N GLY A 306 -0.59 4.20 -5.06
CA GLY A 306 0.58 3.31 -5.12
C GLY A 306 1.83 4.02 -5.61
N ILE A 307 2.96 3.33 -5.52
CA ILE A 307 4.26 3.73 -6.08
C ILE A 307 4.29 3.33 -7.56
N GLY A 308 4.77 4.20 -8.44
CA GLY A 308 4.86 3.92 -9.87
C GLY A 308 3.61 4.32 -10.65
N ASP A 309 3.18 3.49 -11.60
CA ASP A 309 2.02 3.75 -12.48
C ASP A 309 2.09 5.11 -13.18
N ALA A 310 3.26 5.48 -13.68
CA ALA A 310 3.54 6.79 -14.25
C ALA A 310 2.54 7.21 -15.35
N HIS A 311 1.98 6.24 -16.08
CA HIS A 311 0.99 6.45 -17.13
C HIS A 311 -0.40 6.80 -16.60
N LEU A 312 -0.67 6.57 -15.30
CA LEU A 312 -1.93 6.88 -14.62
C LEU A 312 -1.83 8.11 -13.70
N LYS A 313 -0.69 8.79 -13.66
CA LYS A 313 -0.58 10.08 -12.96
C LYS A 313 -1.36 11.16 -13.75
N PRO A 314 -2.07 12.10 -13.10
CA PRO A 314 -2.12 12.34 -11.64
C PRO A 314 -3.25 11.61 -10.91
N TRP A 315 -3.96 10.68 -11.54
CA TRP A 315 -5.14 10.02 -10.95
C TRP A 315 -4.75 9.00 -9.88
N VAL A 316 -3.71 8.19 -10.14
CA VAL A 316 -3.11 7.28 -9.16
C VAL A 316 -1.95 8.02 -8.49
N VAL A 317 -2.03 8.20 -7.17
CA VAL A 317 -1.07 8.98 -6.39
C VAL A 317 -0.30 8.11 -5.40
N ALA A 318 0.93 8.51 -5.06
CA ALA A 318 1.72 7.81 -4.05
C ALA A 318 1.53 8.37 -2.63
N GLU A 319 0.57 9.27 -2.46
CA GLU A 319 0.28 9.90 -1.17
C GLU A 319 -0.38 8.89 -0.22
N PRO A 320 0.23 8.56 0.93
CA PRO A 320 -0.33 7.60 1.85
C PRO A 320 -1.38 8.25 2.77
N ASP A 321 -2.34 7.45 3.24
CA ASP A 321 -3.05 7.73 4.47
C ASP A 321 -2.23 7.20 5.65
N THR A 322 -2.22 7.91 6.78
CA THR A 322 -1.38 7.59 7.93
C THR A 322 -2.18 7.58 9.22
N THR A 323 -2.02 6.53 10.00
CA THR A 323 -2.58 6.37 11.35
C THR A 323 -1.46 6.21 12.36
N THR A 324 -1.49 6.97 13.44
CA THR A 324 -0.51 6.86 14.54
C THR A 324 -1.18 6.36 15.82
N VAL A 325 -0.61 5.32 16.40
CA VAL A 325 -1.10 4.62 17.61
C VAL A 325 -0.03 4.62 18.68
N ASP A 326 -0.44 4.91 19.92
CA ASP A 326 0.40 4.66 21.08
C ASP A 326 0.28 3.18 21.50
N VAL A 327 1.42 2.49 21.55
CA VAL A 327 1.48 1.05 21.79
C VAL A 327 1.39 0.78 23.30
N GLY A 328 0.21 0.37 23.75
CA GLY A 328 -0.09 -0.06 25.11
C GLY A 328 0.10 -1.55 25.33
N ALA A 329 -0.13 -1.99 26.57
CA ALA A 329 -0.06 -3.42 26.94
C ALA A 329 -1.17 -4.26 26.25
N ASP A 330 -2.21 -3.63 25.75
CA ASP A 330 -3.32 -4.22 25.01
C ASP A 330 -3.02 -4.43 23.52
N CYS A 331 -1.94 -3.83 22.98
CA CYS A 331 -1.48 -4.03 21.61
C CYS A 331 -0.62 -5.29 21.52
N GLU A 332 -1.11 -6.34 20.89
CA GLU A 332 -0.50 -7.68 20.91
C GLU A 332 0.32 -7.95 19.64
N LEU A 333 -0.36 -7.98 18.50
CA LEU A 333 0.22 -8.30 17.21
C LEU A 333 -0.16 -7.22 16.19
N LEU A 334 0.72 -6.99 15.24
CA LEU A 334 0.45 -6.25 14.02
C LEU A 334 0.62 -7.18 12.82
N ILE A 335 -0.39 -7.24 11.94
CA ILE A 335 -0.39 -8.04 10.73
C ILE A 335 -0.38 -7.09 9.53
N LEU A 336 0.67 -7.13 8.72
CA LEU A 336 0.73 -6.47 7.42
C LEU A 336 0.62 -7.52 6.34
N ALA A 337 -0.21 -7.31 5.32
CA ALA A 337 -0.31 -8.25 4.20
C ALA A 337 -0.77 -7.57 2.91
N SER A 338 -0.49 -8.25 1.77
CA SER A 338 -1.04 -7.93 0.46
C SER A 338 -2.50 -8.39 0.33
N ASP A 339 -3.18 -7.96 -0.73
CA ASP A 339 -4.58 -8.29 -1.00
C ASP A 339 -4.81 -9.79 -1.26
N GLY A 340 -3.74 -10.52 -1.65
CA GLY A 340 -3.77 -11.97 -1.75
C GLY A 340 -4.23 -12.67 -0.47
N LEU A 341 -3.97 -12.05 0.71
CA LEU A 341 -4.54 -12.45 1.99
C LEU A 341 -5.92 -11.82 2.20
N TRP A 342 -6.01 -10.48 2.13
CA TRP A 342 -7.17 -9.74 2.63
C TRP A 342 -8.44 -9.93 1.82
N ASP A 343 -8.33 -10.29 0.54
CA ASP A 343 -9.47 -10.66 -0.30
C ASP A 343 -10.11 -12.01 0.12
N LYS A 344 -9.44 -12.80 0.94
CA LYS A 344 -9.85 -14.15 1.34
C LYS A 344 -10.08 -14.32 2.83
N VAL A 345 -9.42 -13.51 3.66
CA VAL A 345 -9.42 -13.64 5.13
C VAL A 345 -9.83 -12.31 5.75
N GLY A 346 -10.86 -12.34 6.57
CA GLY A 346 -11.33 -11.15 7.29
C GLY A 346 -10.37 -10.74 8.41
N ASN A 347 -10.40 -9.45 8.78
CA ASN A 347 -9.48 -8.87 9.77
C ASN A 347 -9.52 -9.62 11.11
N GLN A 348 -10.71 -9.85 11.68
CA GLN A 348 -10.84 -10.57 12.97
C GLN A 348 -10.36 -12.00 12.87
N GLU A 349 -10.69 -12.66 11.79
CA GLU A 349 -10.28 -14.05 11.56
C GLU A 349 -8.76 -14.19 11.43
N ALA A 350 -8.10 -13.20 10.80
CA ALA A 350 -6.63 -13.17 10.73
C ALA A 350 -6.01 -12.97 12.12
N VAL A 351 -6.59 -12.09 12.94
CA VAL A 351 -6.15 -11.89 14.32
C VAL A 351 -6.34 -13.16 15.14
N ASP A 352 -7.51 -13.80 15.08
CA ASP A 352 -7.80 -15.04 15.81
C ASP A 352 -6.83 -16.17 15.43
N ALA A 353 -6.55 -16.30 14.12
CA ALA A 353 -5.61 -17.29 13.62
C ALA A 353 -4.18 -17.01 14.08
N ALA A 354 -3.70 -15.76 13.96
CA ALA A 354 -2.34 -15.41 14.34
C ALA A 354 -2.13 -15.48 15.88
N SER A 355 -3.11 -15.08 16.65
CA SER A 355 -3.04 -15.10 18.13
C SER A 355 -2.88 -16.50 18.70
N SER A 356 -3.27 -17.54 17.96
CA SER A 356 -3.04 -18.94 18.35
C SER A 356 -1.57 -19.36 18.27
N PHE A 357 -0.70 -18.55 17.66
CA PHE A 357 0.72 -18.84 17.40
C PHE A 357 1.66 -17.76 17.92
N THR A 358 1.32 -17.06 19.01
CA THR A 358 2.16 -15.95 19.54
C THR A 358 3.57 -16.36 19.94
N SER A 359 3.81 -17.64 20.22
CA SER A 359 5.15 -18.22 20.49
C SER A 359 5.88 -18.69 19.23
N ASP A 360 5.18 -18.76 18.07
CA ASP A 360 5.70 -19.23 16.78
C ASP A 360 5.17 -18.37 15.64
N LEU A 361 5.73 -17.17 15.48
CA LEU A 361 5.30 -16.23 14.45
C LEU A 361 5.44 -16.76 13.02
N PRO A 362 6.49 -17.55 12.68
CA PRO A 362 6.55 -18.23 11.39
C PRO A 362 5.35 -19.14 11.11
N ALA A 363 4.88 -19.87 12.13
CA ALA A 363 3.68 -20.71 11.99
C ALA A 363 2.42 -19.83 11.84
N ALA A 364 2.33 -18.70 12.52
CA ALA A 364 1.25 -17.72 12.33
C ALA A 364 1.17 -17.24 10.87
N CYS A 365 2.30 -16.80 10.30
CA CYS A 365 2.37 -16.35 8.91
C CYS A 365 1.97 -17.45 7.92
N ARG A 366 2.52 -18.67 8.07
CA ARG A 366 2.14 -19.82 7.23
C ARG A 366 0.65 -20.13 7.34
N ARG A 367 0.09 -20.12 8.55
CA ARG A 367 -1.33 -20.38 8.77
C ARG A 367 -2.21 -19.41 8.01
N LEU A 368 -1.89 -18.12 8.02
CA LEU A 368 -2.62 -17.09 7.30
C LEU A 368 -2.54 -17.29 5.77
N VAL A 369 -1.36 -17.58 5.25
CA VAL A 369 -1.17 -17.88 3.83
C VAL A 369 -1.95 -19.13 3.42
N ASP A 370 -1.91 -20.21 4.21
CA ASP A 370 -2.64 -21.45 3.93
C ASP A 370 -4.16 -21.23 3.95
N MET A 371 -4.67 -20.36 4.83
CA MET A 371 -6.08 -19.98 4.84
C MET A 371 -6.48 -19.29 3.52
N ALA A 372 -5.69 -18.33 3.05
CA ALA A 372 -5.97 -17.65 1.78
C ALA A 372 -5.93 -18.62 0.59
N VAL A 373 -4.91 -19.47 0.54
CA VAL A 373 -4.77 -20.48 -0.53
C VAL A 373 -5.92 -21.47 -0.53
N SER A 374 -6.32 -21.99 0.65
CA SER A 374 -7.44 -22.93 0.77
C SER A 374 -8.77 -22.32 0.33
N ARG A 375 -8.89 -21.01 0.36
CA ARG A 375 -10.06 -20.24 -0.11
C ARG A 375 -9.94 -19.79 -1.56
N GLY A 376 -8.94 -20.30 -2.27
CA GLY A 376 -8.77 -20.08 -3.70
C GLY A 376 -8.12 -18.74 -4.04
N SER A 377 -7.26 -18.19 -3.18
CA SER A 377 -6.37 -17.12 -3.60
C SER A 377 -5.44 -17.65 -4.68
N SER A 378 -5.39 -16.94 -5.80
CA SER A 378 -4.49 -17.21 -6.93
C SER A 378 -3.43 -16.12 -7.10
N ASP A 379 -3.45 -15.13 -6.21
CA ASP A 379 -2.51 -14.01 -6.18
C ASP A 379 -1.26 -14.33 -5.38
N ASP A 380 -0.23 -13.49 -5.51
CA ASP A 380 0.87 -13.46 -4.57
C ASP A 380 0.34 -13.14 -3.18
N ILE A 381 0.88 -13.78 -2.16
CA ILE A 381 0.43 -13.59 -0.79
C ILE A 381 1.65 -13.31 0.07
N SER A 382 1.73 -12.10 0.59
CA SER A 382 2.76 -11.71 1.54
C SER A 382 2.13 -11.37 2.87
N VAL A 383 2.63 -12.01 3.94
CA VAL A 383 2.19 -11.80 5.31
C VAL A 383 3.40 -11.53 6.19
N LEU A 384 3.36 -10.44 6.93
CA LEU A 384 4.33 -10.07 7.94
C LEU A 384 3.61 -9.85 9.27
N VAL A 385 4.03 -10.56 10.32
CA VAL A 385 3.48 -10.47 11.67
C VAL A 385 4.54 -9.93 12.62
N VAL A 386 4.20 -8.87 13.35
CA VAL A 386 5.06 -8.23 14.36
C VAL A 386 4.43 -8.36 15.73
N GLN A 387 5.18 -8.83 16.70
CA GLN A 387 4.76 -8.93 18.09
C GLN A 387 5.13 -7.66 18.84
N LEU A 388 4.13 -6.84 19.19
CA LEU A 388 4.36 -5.52 19.76
C LEU A 388 4.80 -5.55 21.23
N GLN A 389 4.42 -6.58 21.98
CA GLN A 389 4.77 -6.70 23.40
C GLN A 389 6.23 -7.12 23.64
N ARG A 390 6.84 -7.91 22.75
CA ARG A 390 8.26 -8.28 22.83
C ARG A 390 9.20 -7.19 22.33
N ARG A 391 8.66 -6.22 21.59
CA ARG A 391 9.38 -5.07 21.03
C ARG A 391 10.67 -5.51 20.32
N PRO A 392 10.65 -5.69 18.99
CA PRO A 392 11.81 -6.15 18.21
C PRO A 392 12.91 -5.07 18.09
N LEU A 393 13.13 -4.30 19.17
CA LEU A 393 14.04 -3.15 19.23
C LEU A 393 15.10 -3.32 20.32
#